data_42ae5155d03736d4d30a8748bee8a698
#
_entry.id   42ae5155d03736d4d30a8748bee8a698
#
_cell.length_a   1.000
_cell.length_b   1.000
_cell.length_c   1.000
_cell.angle_alpha   90.00
_cell.angle_beta   90.00
_cell.angle_gamma   90.00
#
_symmetry.space_group_name_H-M   'P 1'
#
loop_
_entity.id
_entity.type
_entity.pdbx_description
1 polymer ?
#
loop_
_entity_poly.entity_id
_entity_poly.type
_entity_poly.pdbx_seq_one_letter_code
_entity_poly.pdbx_strand_id
1 'polypeptide(L)'
;GEGWTDTYETYHYSMHWFDSKVPMSTYYQYRNGFLERIELRPEETGYTGEQVRELIEAMYGSPVSEEGGQTGWSDPIYSKYITLSRDQEGCLVTVGNYSVGITNVLASYPVSGGQAVISDPEDAAVWNYLCSILPLEARQKLAEFNLFTDGTSNVLAYTSPIREEGVTDNTRFSISIDYFDVYDENGEKRDWSKLTYTILHEYGHVLLE
;
A
#
# COMPACT_ATOMS: atom_id res chain seq x y z
N GLY A 1 -33.25 -2.83 -1.14
CA GLY A 1 -31.84 -2.83 -1.43
C GLY A 1 -31.21 -4.04 -0.77
N GLU A 2 -30.73 -5.02 -1.50
CA GLU A 2 -29.89 -6.09 -0.98
C GLU A 2 -28.53 -5.47 -0.69
N GLY A 3 -28.24 -5.27 0.59
CA GLY A 3 -26.92 -4.80 1.02
C GLY A 3 -25.87 -5.84 0.65
N TRP A 4 -24.79 -5.42 0.05
CA TRP A 4 -23.60 -6.24 -0.15
C TRP A 4 -23.07 -6.63 1.23
N THR A 5 -23.03 -7.92 1.53
CA THR A 5 -22.38 -8.45 2.72
C THR A 5 -20.97 -8.87 2.31
N ASP A 6 -19.95 -8.26 2.95
CA ASP A 6 -18.59 -8.71 2.78
C ASP A 6 -18.45 -10.18 3.19
N THR A 7 -17.81 -10.98 2.37
CA THR A 7 -17.45 -12.36 2.69
C THR A 7 -16.02 -12.41 3.22
N TYR A 8 -15.85 -13.12 4.34
CA TYR A 8 -14.53 -13.30 4.98
C TYR A 8 -14.20 -14.78 5.00
N GLU A 9 -12.97 -15.11 4.59
CA GLU A 9 -12.43 -16.46 4.62
C GLU A 9 -11.07 -16.43 5.31
N THR A 10 -10.77 -17.44 6.13
CA THR A 10 -9.48 -17.59 6.79
C THR A 10 -8.96 -19.00 6.60
N TYR A 11 -7.74 -19.12 6.11
CA TYR A 11 -7.03 -20.38 5.95
C TYR A 11 -5.85 -20.41 6.90
N HIS A 12 -5.64 -21.55 7.56
CA HIS A 12 -4.59 -21.74 8.54
C HIS A 12 -3.59 -22.80 8.08
N TYR A 13 -2.32 -22.48 8.20
CA TYR A 13 -1.20 -23.37 7.86
C TYR A 13 -0.09 -23.22 8.91
N SER A 14 0.73 -24.27 9.07
CA SER A 14 2.01 -24.22 9.79
C SER A 14 3.11 -24.04 8.75
N MET A 15 3.85 -22.94 8.81
CA MET A 15 4.84 -22.57 7.80
C MET A 15 6.08 -21.94 8.43
N HIS A 16 7.22 -22.04 7.75
CA HIS A 16 8.43 -21.32 8.13
C HIS A 16 8.47 -19.96 7.41
N TRP A 17 8.66 -18.89 8.18
CA TRP A 17 8.79 -17.52 7.70
C TRP A 17 10.12 -16.93 8.13
N PHE A 18 10.64 -15.97 7.36
CA PHE A 18 11.87 -15.22 7.67
C PHE A 18 13.09 -16.11 7.99
N ASP A 19 13.24 -17.24 7.28
CA ASP A 19 14.27 -18.26 7.54
C ASP A 19 14.24 -18.80 8.99
N SER A 20 13.11 -18.67 9.66
CA SER A 20 12.92 -19.20 11.01
C SER A 20 13.05 -20.71 11.04
N LYS A 21 13.72 -21.21 12.08
CA LYS A 21 13.76 -22.65 12.38
C LYS A 21 12.47 -23.13 13.07
N VAL A 22 11.71 -22.19 13.64
CA VAL A 22 10.45 -22.44 14.31
C VAL A 22 9.32 -22.20 13.32
N PRO A 23 8.39 -23.15 13.17
CA PRO A 23 7.20 -22.94 12.38
C PRO A 23 6.32 -21.86 13.00
N MET A 24 5.61 -21.13 12.14
CA MET A 24 4.64 -20.12 12.53
C MET A 24 3.25 -20.56 12.09
N SER A 25 2.31 -20.52 12.99
CA SER A 25 0.88 -20.57 12.65
C SER A 25 0.56 -19.39 11.77
N THR A 26 0.16 -19.67 10.54
CA THR A 26 -0.02 -18.69 9.48
C THR A 26 -1.48 -18.65 9.09
N TYR A 27 -2.12 -17.48 9.25
CA TYR A 27 -3.51 -17.26 8.93
C TYR A 27 -3.61 -16.32 7.73
N TYR A 28 -4.06 -16.85 6.59
CA TYR A 28 -4.38 -16.06 5.40
C TYR A 28 -5.82 -15.56 5.51
N GLN A 29 -5.99 -14.26 5.56
CA GLN A 29 -7.31 -13.63 5.69
C GLN A 29 -7.70 -13.00 4.36
N TYR A 30 -8.82 -13.46 3.83
CA TYR A 30 -9.40 -12.98 2.57
C TYR A 30 -10.68 -12.20 2.84
N ARG A 31 -10.89 -11.15 2.09
CA ARG A 31 -12.13 -10.41 2.02
C ARG A 31 -12.59 -10.35 0.58
N ASN A 32 -13.80 -10.80 0.32
CA ASN A 32 -14.39 -10.88 -1.04
C ASN A 32 -13.49 -11.62 -2.05
N GLY A 33 -12.78 -12.67 -1.60
CA GLY A 33 -11.86 -13.45 -2.43
C GLY A 33 -10.46 -12.85 -2.60
N PHE A 34 -10.19 -11.65 -2.07
CA PHE A 34 -8.87 -11.01 -2.12
C PHE A 34 -8.12 -11.19 -0.80
N LEU A 35 -6.83 -11.52 -0.90
CA LEU A 35 -5.95 -11.60 0.27
C LEU A 35 -5.78 -10.21 0.89
N GLU A 36 -6.31 -10.01 2.10
CA GLU A 36 -6.26 -8.75 2.81
C GLU A 36 -5.01 -8.66 3.69
N ARG A 37 -4.75 -9.71 4.47
CA ARG A 37 -3.55 -9.78 5.31
C ARG A 37 -3.19 -11.22 5.67
N ILE A 38 -1.96 -11.38 6.17
CA ILE A 38 -1.46 -12.62 6.73
C ILE A 38 -1.10 -12.34 8.19
N GLU A 39 -1.55 -13.18 9.10
CA GLU A 39 -1.15 -13.16 10.51
C GLU A 39 -0.24 -14.34 10.79
N LEU A 40 0.87 -14.10 11.50
CA LEU A 40 1.85 -15.10 11.85
C LEU A 40 2.05 -15.11 13.36
N ARG A 41 2.07 -16.30 13.94
CA ARG A 41 2.38 -16.51 15.37
C ARG A 41 3.38 -17.65 15.51
N PRO A 42 4.50 -17.47 16.23
CA PRO A 42 5.40 -18.58 16.53
C PRO A 42 4.66 -19.71 17.24
N GLU A 43 4.85 -20.95 16.80
CA GLU A 43 4.21 -22.12 17.42
C GLU A 43 4.89 -22.58 18.72
N GLU A 44 6.15 -22.21 18.91
CA GLU A 44 6.86 -22.48 20.15
C GLU A 44 6.54 -21.46 21.26
N THR A 45 6.07 -21.98 22.39
CA THR A 45 5.93 -21.19 23.61
C THR A 45 7.32 -20.84 24.15
N GLY A 46 7.69 -19.57 24.07
CA GLY A 46 9.01 -19.08 24.49
C GLY A 46 9.80 -18.44 23.35
N TYR A 47 9.32 -18.52 22.11
CA TYR A 47 9.88 -17.74 21.03
C TYR A 47 9.44 -16.27 21.20
N THR A 48 10.39 -15.42 21.51
CA THR A 48 10.12 -14.04 21.91
C THR A 48 9.93 -13.12 20.73
N GLY A 49 9.23 -12.01 20.94
CA GLY A 49 9.12 -10.94 19.93
C GLY A 49 10.48 -10.42 19.48
N GLU A 50 11.49 -10.40 20.36
CA GLU A 50 12.86 -10.01 20.03
C GLU A 50 13.49 -10.95 19.00
N GLN A 51 13.35 -12.26 19.20
CA GLN A 51 13.84 -13.26 18.24
C GLN A 51 13.14 -13.14 16.88
N VAL A 52 11.84 -12.86 16.86
CA VAL A 52 11.11 -12.60 15.61
C VAL A 52 11.59 -11.31 14.96
N ARG A 53 11.81 -10.26 15.74
CA ARG A 53 12.38 -9.00 15.27
C ARG A 53 13.71 -9.21 14.58
N GLU A 54 14.64 -9.93 15.21
CA GLU A 54 15.96 -10.22 14.63
C GLU A 54 15.85 -10.94 13.27
N LEU A 55 14.89 -11.86 13.12
CA LEU A 55 14.66 -12.54 11.84
C LEU A 55 14.16 -11.58 10.75
N ILE A 56 13.23 -10.71 11.10
CA ILE A 56 12.68 -9.73 10.15
C ILE A 56 13.77 -8.72 9.77
N GLU A 57 14.54 -8.21 10.74
CA GLU A 57 15.64 -7.27 10.50
C GLU A 57 16.76 -7.88 9.65
N ALA A 58 17.03 -9.17 9.79
CA ALA A 58 18.01 -9.86 8.94
C ALA A 58 17.61 -9.87 7.46
N MET A 59 16.31 -9.88 7.15
CA MET A 59 15.79 -9.88 5.78
C MET A 59 15.52 -8.48 5.23
N TYR A 60 14.98 -7.58 6.04
CA TYR A 60 14.43 -6.28 5.61
C TYR A 60 15.20 -5.07 6.14
N GLY A 61 16.23 -5.31 6.98
CA GLY A 61 17.01 -4.23 7.60
C GLY A 61 16.29 -3.59 8.79
N SER A 62 16.68 -2.37 9.12
CA SER A 62 16.09 -1.63 10.24
C SER A 62 14.61 -1.33 10.01
N PRO A 63 13.80 -1.31 11.07
CA PRO A 63 12.39 -0.95 10.94
C PRO A 63 12.22 0.49 10.45
N VAL A 64 11.13 0.73 9.72
CA VAL A 64 10.75 2.05 9.19
C VAL A 64 9.83 2.81 10.15
N SER A 65 9.23 2.12 11.11
CA SER A 65 8.41 2.74 12.16
C SER A 65 8.49 1.98 13.48
N GLU A 66 8.44 2.72 14.59
CA GLU A 66 8.33 2.18 15.95
C GLU A 66 7.39 3.08 16.75
N GLU A 67 6.10 2.73 16.80
CA GLU A 67 5.08 3.51 17.50
C GLU A 67 4.04 2.62 18.18
N GLY A 68 3.56 3.05 19.34
CA GLY A 68 2.42 2.42 20.04
C GLY A 68 2.62 0.94 20.40
N GLY A 69 3.87 0.48 20.55
CA GLY A 69 4.18 -0.94 20.81
C GLY A 69 4.16 -1.81 19.56
N GLN A 70 4.15 -1.21 18.40
CA GLN A 70 4.30 -1.85 17.09
C GLN A 70 5.61 -1.45 16.45
N THR A 71 6.25 -2.41 15.80
CA THR A 71 7.45 -2.18 14.96
C THR A 71 7.10 -2.56 13.53
N GLY A 72 7.42 -1.70 12.57
CA GLY A 72 7.03 -1.88 11.18
C GLY A 72 8.20 -1.91 10.21
N TRP A 73 8.13 -2.76 9.21
CA TRP A 73 9.05 -2.87 8.08
C TRP A 73 8.30 -2.77 6.77
N SER A 74 8.99 -2.28 5.77
CA SER A 74 8.49 -2.15 4.41
C SER A 74 9.23 -3.13 3.50
N ASP A 75 8.48 -3.87 2.68
CA ASP A 75 9.03 -4.64 1.56
C ASP A 75 8.72 -3.90 0.25
N PRO A 76 9.70 -3.15 -0.29
CA PRO A 76 9.48 -2.34 -1.49
C PRO A 76 9.32 -3.18 -2.76
N ILE A 77 9.80 -4.43 -2.75
CA ILE A 77 9.73 -5.32 -3.92
C ILE A 77 8.31 -5.84 -4.12
N TYR A 78 7.65 -6.24 -3.02
CA TYR A 78 6.32 -6.85 -3.05
C TYR A 78 5.23 -5.92 -2.54
N SER A 79 5.54 -4.64 -2.29
CA SER A 79 4.61 -3.65 -1.74
C SER A 79 3.88 -4.16 -0.48
N LYS A 80 4.65 -4.78 0.42
CA LYS A 80 4.13 -5.33 1.68
C LYS A 80 4.62 -4.52 2.86
N TYR A 81 3.77 -4.43 3.85
CA TYR A 81 4.09 -3.88 5.16
C TYR A 81 4.04 -4.99 6.20
N ILE A 82 5.10 -5.12 6.97
CA ILE A 82 5.23 -6.13 8.02
C ILE A 82 5.18 -5.40 9.35
N THR A 83 4.30 -5.81 10.24
CA THR A 83 4.22 -5.28 11.59
C THR A 83 4.48 -6.39 12.61
N LEU A 84 5.30 -6.08 13.60
CA LEU A 84 5.49 -6.88 14.79
C LEU A 84 4.83 -6.16 15.96
N SER A 85 3.96 -6.86 16.65
CA SER A 85 3.27 -6.36 17.84
C SER A 85 3.14 -7.47 18.89
N ARG A 86 2.59 -7.14 20.04
CA ARG A 86 2.26 -8.09 21.09
C ARG A 86 0.81 -7.92 21.52
N ASP A 87 0.09 -9.00 21.56
CA ASP A 87 -1.26 -9.07 22.09
C ASP A 87 -1.35 -10.02 23.31
N GLN A 88 -2.56 -10.39 23.70
CA GLN A 88 -2.80 -11.31 24.85
C GLN A 88 -2.28 -12.71 24.59
N GLU A 89 -2.16 -13.13 23.35
CA GLU A 89 -1.66 -14.45 22.95
C GLU A 89 -0.14 -14.46 22.70
N GLY A 90 0.52 -13.31 22.77
CA GLY A 90 1.97 -13.17 22.65
C GLY A 90 2.42 -12.37 21.43
N CYS A 91 3.44 -12.86 20.73
CA CYS A 91 3.99 -12.23 19.55
C CYS A 91 3.05 -12.39 18.34
N LEU A 92 2.72 -11.30 17.69
CA LEU A 92 1.92 -11.27 16.46
C LEU A 92 2.68 -10.52 15.36
N VAL A 93 2.89 -11.19 14.25
CA VAL A 93 3.36 -10.54 13.01
C VAL A 93 2.20 -10.45 12.03
N THR A 94 2.00 -9.29 11.44
CA THR A 94 1.07 -9.13 10.33
C THR A 94 1.82 -8.74 9.07
N VAL A 95 1.47 -9.38 7.96
CA VAL A 95 1.94 -9.02 6.63
C VAL A 95 0.72 -8.63 5.82
N GLY A 96 0.70 -7.39 5.38
CA GLY A 96 -0.40 -6.85 4.61
C GLY A 96 0.09 -6.05 3.42
N ASN A 97 -0.81 -5.75 2.53
CA ASN A 97 -0.58 -4.69 1.58
C ASN A 97 -0.43 -3.39 2.38
N TYR A 98 0.36 -2.45 1.88
CA TYR A 98 0.40 -1.13 2.49
C TYR A 98 -1.04 -0.69 2.75
N SER A 99 -1.41 -0.64 4.03
CA SER A 99 -2.70 -0.08 4.35
C SER A 99 -2.58 1.43 4.20
N VAL A 100 -3.39 1.97 3.33
CA VAL A 100 -3.56 3.40 3.07
C VAL A 100 -3.84 4.23 4.34
N GLY A 101 -3.98 3.57 5.51
CA GLY A 101 -4.26 4.21 6.79
C GLY A 101 -3.11 5.00 7.43
N ILE A 102 -1.88 4.92 6.88
CA ILE A 102 -0.72 5.68 7.38
C ILE A 102 -0.38 6.86 6.45
N THR A 103 -1.03 6.97 5.30
CA THR A 103 -0.80 8.02 4.34
C THR A 103 -1.65 9.25 4.65
N ASN A 104 -1.00 10.40 4.80
CA ASN A 104 -1.72 11.68 4.83
C ASN A 104 -1.92 12.16 3.40
N VAL A 105 -3.16 12.23 2.95
CA VAL A 105 -3.51 12.88 1.68
C VAL A 105 -3.31 14.38 1.86
N LEU A 106 -2.36 14.93 1.12
CA LEU A 106 -2.02 16.36 1.14
C LEU A 106 -2.96 17.15 0.21
N ALA A 107 -3.28 16.58 -0.94
CA ALA A 107 -4.20 17.15 -1.92
C ALA A 107 -4.94 16.04 -2.67
N SER A 108 -6.21 16.31 -3.02
CA SER A 108 -7.06 15.41 -3.79
C SER A 108 -7.80 16.21 -4.86
N TYR A 109 -7.75 15.70 -6.10
CA TYR A 109 -8.32 16.35 -7.28
C TYR A 109 -9.23 15.37 -8.02
N PRO A 110 -10.51 15.70 -8.21
CA PRO A 110 -11.40 14.86 -9.01
C PRO A 110 -10.95 14.86 -10.48
N VAL A 111 -10.97 13.66 -11.08
CA VAL A 111 -10.68 13.47 -12.49
C VAL A 111 -11.97 13.19 -13.25
N SER A 112 -12.27 13.98 -14.26
CA SER A 112 -13.42 13.79 -15.12
C SER A 112 -13.01 13.80 -16.59
N GLY A 113 -13.44 12.78 -17.34
CA GLY A 113 -13.05 12.64 -18.74
C GLY A 113 -11.53 12.57 -18.96
N GLY A 114 -10.77 12.09 -17.96
CA GLY A 114 -9.31 12.01 -18.01
C GLY A 114 -8.59 13.35 -17.80
N GLN A 115 -9.27 14.34 -17.23
CA GLN A 115 -8.74 15.68 -16.93
C GLN A 115 -9.00 16.03 -15.47
N ALA A 116 -8.06 16.72 -14.85
CA ALA A 116 -8.21 17.34 -13.53
C ALA A 116 -7.98 18.84 -13.62
N VAL A 117 -8.72 19.60 -12.82
CA VAL A 117 -8.52 21.05 -12.69
C VAL A 117 -7.73 21.29 -11.40
N ILE A 118 -6.49 21.70 -11.54
CA ILE A 118 -5.54 21.86 -10.45
C ILE A 118 -5.05 23.31 -10.44
N SER A 119 -5.30 24.01 -9.34
CA SER A 119 -4.92 25.44 -9.20
C SER A 119 -3.50 25.62 -8.65
N ASP A 120 -3.02 24.64 -7.87
CA ASP A 120 -1.65 24.66 -7.37
C ASP A 120 -0.67 24.33 -8.49
N PRO A 121 0.37 25.15 -8.74
CA PRO A 121 1.28 24.96 -9.86
C PRO A 121 2.21 23.74 -9.69
N GLU A 122 2.58 23.37 -8.47
CA GLU A 122 3.42 22.21 -8.20
C GLU A 122 2.64 20.92 -8.44
N ASP A 123 1.43 20.84 -7.90
CA ASP A 123 0.53 19.71 -8.09
C ASP A 123 0.12 19.56 -9.56
N ALA A 124 -0.15 20.70 -10.23
CA ALA A 124 -0.43 20.70 -11.66
C ALA A 124 0.75 20.19 -12.51
N ALA A 125 1.98 20.46 -12.09
CA ALA A 125 3.16 19.93 -12.78
C ALA A 125 3.24 18.41 -12.68
N VAL A 126 2.94 17.82 -11.52
CA VAL A 126 2.88 16.35 -11.33
C VAL A 126 1.78 15.74 -12.20
N TRP A 127 0.57 16.33 -12.19
CA TRP A 127 -0.53 15.88 -13.03
C TRP A 127 -0.19 15.96 -14.52
N ASN A 128 0.41 17.07 -14.98
CA ASN A 128 0.83 17.24 -16.37
C ASN A 128 1.89 16.22 -16.78
N TYR A 129 2.80 15.87 -15.85
CA TYR A 129 3.78 14.81 -16.08
C TYR A 129 3.08 13.45 -16.25
N LEU A 130 2.15 13.10 -15.36
CA LEU A 130 1.32 11.91 -15.51
C LEU A 130 0.59 11.90 -16.87
N CYS A 131 0.02 13.01 -17.27
CA CYS A 131 -0.64 13.16 -18.57
C CYS A 131 0.30 12.96 -19.78
N SER A 132 1.58 13.25 -19.62
CA SER A 132 2.58 13.01 -20.66
C SER A 132 2.93 11.52 -20.85
N ILE A 133 2.69 10.70 -19.81
CA ILE A 133 2.97 9.27 -19.80
C ILE A 133 1.73 8.46 -20.15
N LEU A 134 0.58 8.76 -19.53
CA LEU A 134 -0.67 8.04 -19.74
C LEU A 134 -1.51 8.68 -20.86
N PRO A 135 -1.92 7.91 -21.87
CA PRO A 135 -2.83 8.41 -22.90
C PRO A 135 -4.21 8.74 -22.30
N LEU A 136 -5.02 9.47 -23.06
CA LEU A 136 -6.34 9.93 -22.59
C LEU A 136 -7.25 8.77 -22.19
N GLU A 137 -7.25 7.70 -22.98
CA GLU A 137 -8.08 6.51 -22.72
C GLU A 137 -7.74 5.86 -21.37
N ALA A 138 -6.45 5.85 -21.01
CA ALA A 138 -5.99 5.37 -19.73
C ALA A 138 -6.50 6.25 -18.58
N ARG A 139 -6.36 7.57 -18.74
CA ARG A 139 -6.77 8.55 -17.73
C ARG A 139 -8.28 8.64 -17.54
N GLN A 140 -9.08 8.25 -18.53
CA GLN A 140 -10.54 8.17 -18.44
C GLN A 140 -11.01 7.15 -17.38
N LYS A 141 -10.18 6.16 -17.04
CA LYS A 141 -10.45 5.22 -15.94
C LYS A 141 -10.19 5.82 -14.56
N LEU A 142 -9.50 6.96 -14.48
CA LEU A 142 -9.25 7.63 -13.22
C LEU A 142 -10.46 8.44 -12.77
N ALA A 143 -10.80 8.37 -11.49
CA ALA A 143 -11.78 9.19 -10.82
C ALA A 143 -11.12 10.28 -9.99
N GLU A 144 -9.90 10.03 -9.53
CA GLU A 144 -9.23 10.88 -8.56
C GLU A 144 -7.71 10.82 -8.74
N PHE A 145 -7.06 11.97 -8.59
CA PHE A 145 -5.62 12.11 -8.48
C PHE A 145 -5.27 12.70 -7.13
N ASN A 146 -4.40 12.01 -6.39
CA ASN A 146 -4.02 12.40 -5.05
C ASN A 146 -2.51 12.61 -4.94
N LEU A 147 -2.14 13.60 -4.15
CA LEU A 147 -0.80 13.70 -3.58
C LEU A 147 -0.88 13.35 -2.11
N PHE A 148 -0.01 12.48 -1.64
CA PHE A 148 0.04 12.02 -0.27
C PHE A 148 1.46 12.08 0.29
N THR A 149 1.61 11.82 1.56
CA THR A 149 2.91 11.51 2.15
C THR A 149 2.76 10.39 3.16
N ASP A 150 3.71 9.45 3.15
CA ASP A 150 3.89 8.45 4.19
C ASP A 150 4.99 8.85 5.19
N GLY A 151 5.59 10.03 5.00
CA GLY A 151 6.64 10.59 5.87
C GLY A 151 8.02 9.98 5.69
N THR A 152 8.16 8.88 4.95
CA THR A 152 9.42 8.12 4.83
C THR A 152 9.84 7.77 3.42
N SER A 153 9.11 8.19 2.39
CA SER A 153 9.36 7.88 0.97
C SER A 153 9.42 6.38 0.61
N ASN A 154 8.73 5.54 1.35
CA ASN A 154 8.73 4.10 1.11
C ASN A 154 7.69 3.64 0.10
N VAL A 155 6.58 4.37 -0.03
CA VAL A 155 5.53 4.14 -1.03
C VAL A 155 5.58 5.26 -2.05
N LEU A 156 6.10 4.99 -3.24
CA LEU A 156 6.24 5.99 -4.31
C LEU A 156 4.89 6.42 -4.90
N ALA A 157 4.00 5.47 -5.08
CA ALA A 157 2.64 5.66 -5.57
C ALA A 157 1.79 4.43 -5.26
N TYR A 158 0.48 4.58 -5.36
CA TYR A 158 -0.46 3.45 -5.35
C TYR A 158 -1.72 3.79 -6.13
N THR A 159 -2.41 2.74 -6.61
CA THR A 159 -3.76 2.84 -7.16
C THR A 159 -4.76 2.14 -6.27
N SER A 160 -5.96 2.69 -6.17
CA SER A 160 -7.06 2.09 -5.43
C SER A 160 -8.33 2.12 -6.26
N PRO A 161 -9.09 1.00 -6.33
CA PRO A 161 -10.38 1.00 -7.01
C PRO A 161 -11.38 1.85 -6.22
N ILE A 162 -12.11 2.72 -6.93
CA ILE A 162 -13.24 3.47 -6.40
C ILE A 162 -14.49 2.78 -6.91
N ARG A 163 -15.23 2.16 -6.00
CA ARG A 163 -16.50 1.50 -6.32
C ARG A 163 -17.64 2.47 -6.01
N GLU A 164 -18.35 2.89 -7.03
CA GLU A 164 -19.60 3.60 -6.85
C GLU A 164 -20.71 2.62 -6.43
N GLU A 165 -21.41 2.93 -5.35
CA GLU A 165 -22.49 2.09 -4.84
C GLU A 165 -23.59 1.93 -5.91
N GLY A 166 -23.86 0.69 -6.33
CA GLY A 166 -24.91 0.37 -7.30
C GLY A 166 -24.48 0.31 -8.77
N VAL A 167 -23.19 0.49 -9.09
CA VAL A 167 -22.67 0.37 -10.46
C VAL A 167 -21.83 -0.90 -10.59
N THR A 168 -22.31 -1.85 -11.40
CA THR A 168 -21.68 -3.19 -11.52
C THR A 168 -20.51 -3.25 -12.52
N ASP A 169 -20.33 -2.26 -13.40
CA ASP A 169 -19.42 -2.40 -14.56
C ASP A 169 -18.44 -1.23 -14.81
N ASN A 170 -18.34 -0.25 -13.91
CA ASN A 170 -17.41 0.87 -14.09
C ASN A 170 -16.52 1.03 -12.87
N THR A 171 -15.57 0.13 -12.70
CA THR A 171 -14.50 0.37 -11.72
C THR A 171 -13.66 1.54 -12.19
N ARG A 172 -13.70 2.63 -11.43
CA ARG A 172 -12.81 3.77 -11.59
C ARG A 172 -11.75 3.69 -10.50
N PHE A 173 -10.64 4.38 -10.71
CA PHE A 173 -9.49 4.27 -9.83
C PHE A 173 -9.07 5.65 -9.32
N SER A 174 -8.54 5.70 -8.11
CA SER A 174 -7.65 6.77 -7.70
C SER A 174 -6.21 6.39 -8.04
N ILE A 175 -5.41 7.37 -8.41
CA ILE A 175 -3.95 7.26 -8.46
C ILE A 175 -3.37 8.27 -7.47
N SER A 176 -2.51 7.78 -6.59
CA SER A 176 -1.89 8.56 -5.52
C SER A 176 -0.37 8.53 -5.69
N ILE A 177 0.27 9.68 -5.61
CA ILE A 177 1.73 9.85 -5.77
C ILE A 177 2.27 10.48 -4.50
N ASP A 178 3.37 9.95 -3.97
CA ASP A 178 4.02 10.54 -2.79
C ASP A 178 4.68 11.86 -3.16
N TYR A 179 4.35 12.91 -2.39
CA TYR A 179 4.86 14.27 -2.60
C TYR A 179 6.38 14.32 -2.45
N PHE A 180 6.95 13.61 -1.48
CA PHE A 180 8.40 13.62 -1.24
C PHE A 180 9.20 12.81 -2.25
N ASP A 181 8.56 12.04 -3.12
CA ASP A 181 9.20 11.40 -4.27
C ASP A 181 9.28 12.33 -5.49
N VAL A 182 8.45 13.34 -5.54
CA VAL A 182 8.44 14.34 -6.61
C VAL A 182 9.09 15.66 -6.25
N TYR A 183 9.03 16.04 -4.97
CA TYR A 183 9.68 17.23 -4.42
C TYR A 183 10.50 16.87 -3.18
N ASP A 184 11.51 17.62 -2.86
CA ASP A 184 12.26 17.47 -1.62
C ASP A 184 11.60 18.28 -0.49
N GLU A 185 12.19 18.23 0.70
CA GLU A 185 11.73 18.97 1.88
C GLU A 185 11.75 20.51 1.73
N ASN A 186 12.46 21.04 0.71
CA ASN A 186 12.52 22.45 0.37
C ASN A 186 11.54 22.81 -0.76
N GLY A 187 10.78 21.84 -1.29
CA GLY A 187 9.88 21.99 -2.43
C GLY A 187 10.64 22.02 -3.78
N GLU A 188 11.92 21.61 -3.80
CA GLU A 188 12.67 21.51 -5.04
C GLU A 188 12.34 20.21 -5.78
N LYS A 189 12.13 20.33 -7.10
CA LYS A 189 11.78 19.20 -7.96
C LYS A 189 12.89 18.15 -7.98
N ARG A 190 12.54 16.90 -7.67
CA ARG A 190 13.43 15.74 -7.79
C ARG A 190 13.56 15.27 -9.25
N ASP A 191 14.43 14.30 -9.48
CA ASP A 191 14.52 13.61 -10.78
C ASP A 191 13.30 12.68 -10.97
N TRP A 192 12.41 13.06 -11.87
CA TRP A 192 11.18 12.32 -12.17
C TRP A 192 11.37 11.14 -13.14
N SER A 193 12.58 10.81 -13.54
CA SER A 193 12.82 9.66 -14.43
C SER A 193 12.28 8.35 -13.85
N LYS A 194 12.38 8.16 -12.53
CA LYS A 194 11.82 7.01 -11.81
C LYS A 194 10.30 7.04 -11.73
N LEU A 195 9.70 8.23 -11.66
CA LEU A 195 8.26 8.41 -11.59
C LEU A 195 7.54 7.86 -12.83
N THR A 196 8.18 7.91 -14.01
CA THR A 196 7.65 7.29 -15.23
C THR A 196 7.39 5.78 -15.01
N TYR A 197 8.38 5.07 -14.47
CA TYR A 197 8.24 3.64 -14.22
C TYR A 197 7.14 3.36 -13.19
N THR A 198 7.11 4.15 -12.12
CA THR A 198 6.11 4.04 -11.06
C THR A 198 4.69 4.26 -11.60
N ILE A 199 4.46 5.32 -12.39
CA ILE A 199 3.16 5.59 -13.00
C ILE A 199 2.72 4.45 -13.91
N LEU A 200 3.62 3.90 -14.73
CA LEU A 200 3.31 2.77 -15.61
C LEU A 200 3.03 1.49 -14.83
N HIS A 201 3.73 1.27 -13.72
CA HIS A 201 3.49 0.15 -12.82
C HIS A 201 2.09 0.24 -12.20
N GLU A 202 1.74 1.40 -11.64
CA GLU A 202 0.42 1.63 -11.04
C GLU A 202 -0.70 1.51 -12.08
N TYR A 203 -0.48 2.01 -13.28
CA TYR A 203 -1.45 1.83 -14.37
C TYR A 203 -1.59 0.36 -14.79
N GLY A 204 -0.54 -0.44 -14.65
CA GLY A 204 -0.59 -1.88 -14.86
C GLY A 204 -1.64 -2.56 -13.96
N HIS A 205 -1.77 -2.12 -12.71
CA HIS A 205 -2.81 -2.62 -11.80
C HIS A 205 -4.22 -2.28 -12.30
N VAL A 206 -4.42 -1.09 -12.87
CA VAL A 206 -5.70 -0.65 -13.45
C VAL A 206 -6.11 -1.49 -14.67
N LEU A 207 -5.14 -2.07 -15.40
CA LEU A 207 -5.41 -2.90 -16.58
C LEU A 207 -5.76 -4.35 -16.22
N LEU A 208 -5.36 -4.82 -15.04
CA LEU A 208 -5.52 -6.21 -14.61
C LEU A 208 -6.84 -6.46 -13.87
N GLU A 209 -7.57 -5.41 -13.52
CA GLU A 209 -8.91 -5.45 -12.93
C GLU A 209 -10.02 -5.09 -13.95
#